data_d90a061f9a3166e04f2d9d13da3fa052
#
_entry.id   d90a061f9a3166e04f2d9d13da3fa052
#
_cell.length_a   1.000
_cell.length_b   1.000
_cell.length_c   1.000
_cell.angle_alpha   90.00
_cell.angle_beta   90.00
_cell.angle_gamma   90.00
#
_symmetry.space_group_name_H-M   'P 1'
#
loop_
_entity.id
_entity.type
_entity.pdbx_description
1 polymer ?
#
loop_
_entity_poly.entity_id
_entity_poly.type
_entity_poly.pdbx_seq_one_letter_code
_entity_poly.pdbx_strand_id
1 'polypeptide(L)'
;MNQTDTESTISGIQKHKIERLQLENGAVLTDAITAYLTFGEMAPDGRNAILVTHGYTSGPEMVLPGGTTAEGSWCELVGPAKPIDTRRFFVVCPNMLGSSFGSTNGSSINPATGQPYGSRFPDLSLVDMVNAQRKLLEYLGVRHLVAVVGPSYGGFQAFQWAVSHSDFVDGIVAVTCALYCPGANAAGIVEQLAEDPNWHGGDYYGTAGVQATLERMRVRTLRNFGIDSVLADRFPDQGSMDAQIAHLASAWARTFDANSMVILMRAAERFDVRADLAKITARVLFVLSSTDQMFPPTIAPQIMNQLRDTGVRAIYHEIASRFGHFASGIDAAQWAPRLKAFIDELTCQPTSQPD
;
A
#
# COMPACT_ATOMS: atom_id res chain seq x y z
N MET A 1 -24.60 -8.36 28.79
CA MET A 1 -24.25 -6.96 28.48
C MET A 1 -23.54 -6.99 27.14
N ASN A 2 -24.18 -6.49 26.12
CA ASN A 2 -23.68 -6.52 24.73
C ASN A 2 -22.44 -5.66 24.62
N GLN A 3 -21.31 -6.29 24.27
CA GLN A 3 -20.18 -5.57 23.70
C GLN A 3 -20.60 -5.12 22.29
N THR A 4 -20.86 -3.84 22.16
CA THR A 4 -21.03 -3.20 20.86
C THR A 4 -19.65 -3.06 20.25
N ASP A 5 -19.45 -3.82 19.17
CA ASP A 5 -18.31 -3.68 18.24
C ASP A 5 -18.23 -2.23 17.79
N THR A 6 -17.24 -1.50 18.31
CA THR A 6 -16.79 -0.23 17.73
C THR A 6 -15.84 -0.52 16.59
N GLU A 7 -16.33 -1.11 15.50
CA GLU A 7 -15.71 -0.93 14.20
C GLU A 7 -15.79 0.58 13.89
N SER A 8 -14.67 1.27 13.89
CA SER A 8 -14.58 2.62 13.32
C SER A 8 -14.76 2.48 11.81
N THR A 9 -16.00 2.46 11.39
CA THR A 9 -16.36 2.33 9.98
C THR A 9 -15.92 3.61 9.28
N ILE A 10 -14.87 3.54 8.48
CA ILE A 10 -14.52 4.63 7.57
C ILE A 10 -15.72 4.82 6.65
N SER A 11 -16.34 5.99 6.73
CA SER A 11 -17.51 6.31 5.92
C SER A 11 -17.14 6.20 4.43
N GLY A 12 -17.83 5.31 3.70
CA GLY A 12 -17.64 5.12 2.26
C GLY A 12 -16.84 3.89 1.84
N ILE A 13 -16.24 3.10 2.75
CA ILE A 13 -15.59 1.83 2.37
C ILE A 13 -16.64 0.85 1.85
N GLN A 14 -16.36 0.37 0.64
CA GLN A 14 -17.12 -0.68 -0.04
C GLN A 14 -16.39 -2.01 0.07
N LYS A 15 -17.10 -3.12 -0.13
CA LYS A 15 -16.52 -4.47 -0.07
C LYS A 15 -16.95 -5.25 -1.31
N HIS A 16 -15.99 -5.89 -1.97
CA HIS A 16 -16.23 -6.85 -3.04
C HIS A 16 -15.84 -8.25 -2.59
N LYS A 17 -16.73 -9.21 -2.81
CA LYS A 17 -16.49 -10.62 -2.50
C LYS A 17 -15.99 -11.37 -3.73
N ILE A 18 -14.83 -11.98 -3.59
CA ILE A 18 -14.23 -12.87 -4.58
C ILE A 18 -14.56 -14.31 -4.15
N GLU A 19 -15.47 -14.97 -4.85
CA GLU A 19 -15.95 -16.31 -4.48
C GLU A 19 -14.82 -17.34 -4.38
N ARG A 20 -13.87 -17.25 -5.30
CA ARG A 20 -12.71 -18.14 -5.35
C ARG A 20 -11.47 -17.38 -5.83
N LEU A 21 -10.46 -17.28 -4.98
CA LEU A 21 -9.15 -16.73 -5.31
C LEU A 21 -8.10 -17.83 -5.20
N GLN A 22 -7.54 -18.22 -6.34
CA GLN A 22 -6.40 -19.13 -6.42
C GLN A 22 -5.14 -18.35 -6.08
N LEU A 23 -4.36 -18.83 -5.12
CA LEU A 23 -3.07 -18.26 -4.72
C LEU A 23 -1.90 -18.92 -5.48
N GLU A 24 -0.80 -18.20 -5.58
CA GLU A 24 0.44 -18.68 -6.24
C GLU A 24 0.98 -19.98 -5.62
N ASN A 25 0.85 -20.12 -4.31
CA ASN A 25 1.28 -21.33 -3.57
C ASN A 25 0.34 -22.54 -3.74
N GLY A 26 -0.70 -22.41 -4.55
CA GLY A 26 -1.69 -23.48 -4.77
C GLY A 26 -2.87 -23.48 -3.80
N ALA A 27 -2.84 -22.71 -2.71
CA ALA A 27 -3.98 -22.59 -1.81
C ALA A 27 -5.14 -21.82 -2.47
N VAL A 28 -6.33 -21.95 -1.90
CA VAL A 28 -7.53 -21.23 -2.36
C VAL A 28 -8.16 -20.49 -1.19
N LEU A 29 -8.36 -19.21 -1.35
CA LEU A 29 -9.25 -18.44 -0.50
C LEU A 29 -10.65 -18.43 -1.11
N THR A 30 -11.61 -18.92 -0.33
CA THR A 30 -13.05 -18.84 -0.66
C THR A 30 -13.66 -17.62 0.02
N ASP A 31 -14.55 -16.94 -0.70
CA ASP A 31 -15.29 -15.77 -0.20
C ASP A 31 -14.35 -14.64 0.31
N ALA A 32 -13.19 -14.50 -0.34
CA ALA A 32 -12.24 -13.44 0.02
C ALA A 32 -12.84 -12.05 -0.24
N ILE A 33 -12.65 -11.15 0.70
CA ILE A 33 -13.14 -9.78 0.61
C ILE A 33 -11.98 -8.85 0.23
N THR A 34 -12.22 -7.97 -0.74
CA THR A 34 -11.42 -6.77 -0.98
C THR A 34 -12.23 -5.55 -0.58
N ALA A 35 -11.78 -4.82 0.43
CA ALA A 35 -12.32 -3.52 0.81
C ALA A 35 -11.73 -2.44 -0.10
N TYR A 36 -12.47 -1.38 -0.43
CA TYR A 36 -11.99 -0.34 -1.33
C TYR A 36 -12.76 0.97 -1.20
N LEU A 37 -12.16 2.04 -1.69
CA LEU A 37 -12.79 3.33 -1.94
C LEU A 37 -12.77 3.62 -3.44
N THR A 38 -13.75 4.39 -3.92
CA THR A 38 -13.75 4.90 -5.30
C THR A 38 -14.07 6.38 -5.32
N PHE A 39 -13.51 7.10 -6.29
CA PHE A 39 -13.75 8.52 -6.51
C PHE A 39 -13.87 8.78 -8.01
N GLY A 40 -14.64 9.80 -8.36
CA GLY A 40 -14.89 10.17 -9.76
C GLY A 40 -15.83 9.20 -10.48
N GLU A 41 -15.96 9.37 -11.77
CA GLU A 41 -16.85 8.59 -12.63
C GLU A 41 -16.04 7.80 -13.66
N MET A 42 -16.47 6.55 -13.88
CA MET A 42 -15.85 5.70 -14.89
C MET A 42 -16.36 6.11 -16.27
N ALA A 43 -15.44 6.26 -17.22
CA ALA A 43 -15.78 6.47 -18.62
C ALA A 43 -16.53 5.25 -19.20
N PRO A 44 -17.42 5.43 -20.21
CA PRO A 44 -18.21 4.34 -20.78
C PRO A 44 -17.37 3.18 -21.34
N ASP A 45 -16.14 3.44 -21.75
CA ASP A 45 -15.20 2.44 -22.26
C ASP A 45 -14.42 1.72 -21.15
N GLY A 46 -14.54 2.15 -19.90
CA GLY A 46 -13.84 1.58 -18.73
C GLY A 46 -12.32 1.81 -18.74
N ARG A 47 -11.81 2.83 -19.43
CA ARG A 47 -10.37 3.02 -19.66
C ARG A 47 -9.76 4.27 -18.99
N ASN A 48 -10.51 4.98 -18.17
CA ASN A 48 -10.02 6.17 -17.46
C ASN A 48 -9.67 5.89 -15.98
N ALA A 49 -9.40 4.64 -15.61
CA ALA A 49 -9.17 4.30 -14.22
C ALA A 49 -7.71 4.51 -13.79
N ILE A 50 -7.52 4.96 -12.55
CA ILE A 50 -6.24 5.00 -11.84
C ILE A 50 -6.37 4.18 -10.56
N LEU A 51 -5.46 3.24 -10.35
CA LEU A 51 -5.38 2.45 -9.12
C LEU A 51 -4.38 3.12 -8.16
N VAL A 52 -4.83 3.45 -6.94
CA VAL A 52 -3.98 4.00 -5.89
C VAL A 52 -3.78 2.95 -4.80
N THR A 53 -2.56 2.46 -4.66
CA THR A 53 -2.18 1.39 -3.74
C THR A 53 -1.52 1.97 -2.50
N HIS A 54 -1.85 1.44 -1.32
CA HIS A 54 -1.36 1.95 -0.04
C HIS A 54 -0.13 1.20 0.47
N GLY A 55 0.56 1.80 1.45
CA GLY A 55 1.74 1.24 2.10
C GLY A 55 1.45 0.14 3.13
N TYR A 56 2.52 -0.38 3.74
CA TYR A 56 2.52 -1.57 4.61
C TYR A 56 1.54 -1.48 5.80
N THR A 57 1.47 -0.32 6.44
CA THR A 57 0.73 -0.11 7.69
C THR A 57 -0.45 0.84 7.55
N SER A 58 -0.82 1.17 6.32
CA SER A 58 -1.92 2.04 5.95
C SER A 58 -3.05 1.29 5.25
N GLY A 59 -4.08 2.00 4.87
CA GLY A 59 -5.24 1.50 4.16
C GLY A 59 -5.72 2.48 3.09
N PRO A 60 -6.85 2.20 2.44
CA PRO A 60 -7.37 3.03 1.36
C PRO A 60 -7.70 4.47 1.79
N GLU A 61 -7.88 4.71 3.09
CA GLU A 61 -8.13 6.03 3.68
C GLU A 61 -6.94 7.00 3.56
N MET A 62 -5.76 6.54 3.13
CA MET A 62 -4.59 7.40 2.92
C MET A 62 -4.86 8.56 1.94
N VAL A 63 -5.86 8.43 1.07
CA VAL A 63 -6.26 9.50 0.12
C VAL A 63 -7.27 10.48 0.71
N LEU A 64 -7.74 10.26 1.93
CA LEU A 64 -8.71 11.12 2.62
C LEU A 64 -8.00 12.16 3.50
N PRO A 65 -8.60 13.35 3.70
CA PRO A 65 -8.12 14.29 4.71
C PRO A 65 -8.09 13.63 6.10
N GLY A 66 -6.97 13.77 6.80
CA GLY A 66 -6.77 13.12 8.11
C GLY A 66 -6.52 11.61 8.05
N GLY A 67 -6.36 11.05 6.85
CA GLY A 67 -5.96 9.66 6.67
C GLY A 67 -4.62 9.33 7.33
N THR A 68 -4.25 8.06 7.24
CA THR A 68 -3.10 7.51 7.99
C THR A 68 -1.80 8.29 7.85
N THR A 69 -1.02 8.27 8.92
CA THR A 69 0.29 8.93 8.99
C THR A 69 1.46 8.01 8.56
N ALA A 70 1.20 6.80 8.07
CA ALA A 70 2.26 5.83 7.81
C ALA A 70 3.20 6.22 6.68
N GLU A 71 2.66 6.74 5.59
CA GLU A 71 3.41 7.24 4.42
C GLU A 71 3.02 8.70 4.11
N GLY A 72 2.41 9.38 5.08
CA GLY A 72 1.75 10.66 4.88
C GLY A 72 0.38 10.50 4.20
N SER A 73 -0.47 11.50 4.35
CA SER A 73 -1.75 11.53 3.63
C SER A 73 -1.54 11.97 2.18
N TRP A 74 -2.15 11.27 1.25
CA TRP A 74 -2.15 11.63 -0.17
C TRP A 74 -3.38 12.45 -0.59
N CYS A 75 -4.11 12.99 0.38
CA CYS A 75 -5.30 13.79 0.09
C CYS A 75 -5.01 15.02 -0.79
N GLU A 76 -3.77 15.53 -0.81
CA GLU A 76 -3.37 16.64 -1.70
C GLU A 76 -3.01 16.17 -3.12
N LEU A 77 -2.88 14.89 -3.36
CA LEU A 77 -2.56 14.33 -4.67
C LEU A 77 -3.79 13.78 -5.41
N VAL A 78 -4.84 13.39 -4.66
CA VAL A 78 -6.06 12.77 -5.19
C VAL A 78 -7.28 13.64 -4.88
N GLY A 79 -8.04 14.00 -5.90
CA GLY A 79 -9.26 14.78 -5.73
C GLY A 79 -9.55 15.72 -6.89
N PRO A 80 -10.64 16.51 -6.83
CA PRO A 80 -10.95 17.46 -7.88
C PRO A 80 -9.85 18.50 -8.07
N ALA A 81 -9.39 18.69 -9.30
CA ALA A 81 -8.30 19.59 -9.68
C ALA A 81 -6.92 19.27 -9.11
N LYS A 82 -6.74 18.10 -8.48
CA LYS A 82 -5.45 17.64 -7.97
C LYS A 82 -4.68 16.86 -9.06
N PRO A 83 -3.41 16.47 -8.83
CA PRO A 83 -2.63 15.72 -9.82
C PRO A 83 -3.35 14.49 -10.36
N ILE A 84 -4.00 13.71 -9.49
CA ILE A 84 -4.93 12.64 -9.83
C ILE A 84 -6.35 13.23 -9.73
N ASP A 85 -6.78 13.86 -10.83
CA ASP A 85 -8.03 14.63 -10.89
C ASP A 85 -9.26 13.72 -11.02
N THR A 86 -10.04 13.59 -9.94
CA THR A 86 -11.25 12.77 -9.90
C THR A 86 -12.40 13.26 -10.77
N ARG A 87 -12.28 14.44 -11.42
CA ARG A 87 -13.23 14.89 -12.48
C ARG A 87 -12.90 14.25 -13.84
N ARG A 88 -11.69 13.72 -14.00
CA ARG A 88 -11.19 13.08 -15.23
C ARG A 88 -11.07 11.56 -15.09
N PHE A 89 -10.68 11.11 -13.91
CA PHE A 89 -10.32 9.74 -13.66
C PHE A 89 -11.25 9.07 -12.66
N PHE A 90 -11.57 7.82 -12.93
CA PHE A 90 -12.15 6.92 -11.95
C PHE A 90 -11.02 6.34 -11.09
N VAL A 91 -10.93 6.81 -9.85
CA VAL A 91 -9.86 6.41 -8.93
C VAL A 91 -10.36 5.26 -8.05
N VAL A 92 -9.62 4.16 -8.00
CA VAL A 92 -9.89 3.00 -7.15
C VAL A 92 -8.76 2.87 -6.14
N CYS A 93 -9.09 2.84 -4.85
CA CYS A 93 -8.15 2.66 -3.75
C CYS A 93 -8.50 1.35 -3.01
N PRO A 94 -7.95 0.19 -3.42
CA PRO A 94 -8.21 -1.07 -2.74
C PRO A 94 -7.37 -1.19 -1.48
N ASN A 95 -7.92 -1.83 -0.45
CA ASN A 95 -7.14 -2.36 0.67
C ASN A 95 -6.50 -3.69 0.26
N MET A 96 -5.22 -3.88 0.59
CA MET A 96 -4.49 -5.11 0.26
C MET A 96 -5.13 -6.34 0.90
N LEU A 97 -5.15 -7.45 0.17
CA LEU A 97 -5.40 -8.76 0.74
C LEU A 97 -4.34 -9.06 1.81
N GLY A 98 -4.76 -9.58 2.95
CA GLY A 98 -3.88 -9.82 4.10
C GLY A 98 -3.67 -8.61 5.02
N SER A 99 -4.04 -7.39 4.59
CA SER A 99 -3.96 -6.18 5.42
C SER A 99 -5.19 -6.01 6.31
N SER A 100 -5.05 -5.25 7.38
CA SER A 100 -6.16 -4.73 8.19
C SER A 100 -7.10 -3.85 7.35
N PHE A 101 -8.09 -3.19 7.91
CA PHE A 101 -8.97 -2.23 7.23
C PHE A 101 -9.96 -2.82 6.21
N GLY A 102 -10.43 -4.06 6.47
CA GLY A 102 -11.63 -4.61 5.85
C GLY A 102 -11.45 -5.64 4.75
N SER A 103 -10.27 -5.85 4.21
CA SER A 103 -9.97 -7.00 3.34
C SER A 103 -9.74 -8.26 4.15
N THR A 104 -9.90 -9.42 3.53
CA THR A 104 -9.65 -10.72 4.16
C THR A 104 -8.20 -10.81 4.64
N ASN A 105 -8.02 -11.13 5.91
CA ASN A 105 -6.74 -11.18 6.62
C ASN A 105 -6.76 -12.23 7.75
N GLY A 106 -5.76 -12.21 8.64
CA GLY A 106 -5.65 -13.14 9.77
C GLY A 106 -6.84 -13.12 10.73
N SER A 107 -7.48 -11.95 10.95
CA SER A 107 -8.65 -11.84 11.83
C SER A 107 -9.97 -12.29 11.18
N SER A 108 -9.98 -12.45 9.86
CA SER A 108 -11.18 -12.88 9.13
C SER A 108 -11.56 -14.31 9.48
N ILE A 109 -12.87 -14.58 9.51
CA ILE A 109 -13.39 -15.92 9.76
C ILE A 109 -13.12 -16.81 8.53
N ASN A 110 -12.47 -17.94 8.77
CA ASN A 110 -12.28 -18.96 7.76
C ASN A 110 -13.60 -19.71 7.54
N PRO A 111 -14.19 -19.66 6.33
CA PRO A 111 -15.48 -20.30 6.05
C PRO A 111 -15.48 -21.82 6.32
N ALA A 112 -14.32 -22.49 6.20
CA ALA A 112 -14.22 -23.93 6.42
C ALA A 112 -14.25 -24.35 7.88
N THR A 113 -13.86 -23.45 8.82
CA THR A 113 -13.73 -23.78 10.24
C THR A 113 -14.67 -22.98 11.13
N GLY A 114 -15.20 -21.85 10.66
CA GLY A 114 -15.98 -20.90 11.45
C GLY A 114 -15.16 -20.15 12.51
N GLN A 115 -13.80 -20.20 12.43
CA GLN A 115 -12.88 -19.55 13.36
C GLN A 115 -12.00 -18.56 12.58
N PRO A 116 -11.39 -17.54 13.23
CA PRO A 116 -10.39 -16.71 12.59
C PRO A 116 -9.28 -17.53 11.94
N TYR A 117 -8.74 -17.06 10.82
CA TYR A 117 -7.59 -17.70 10.19
C TYR A 117 -6.39 -17.75 11.14
N GLY A 118 -6.13 -16.66 11.85
CA GLY A 118 -4.98 -16.53 12.73
C GLY A 118 -3.67 -16.81 12.03
N SER A 119 -2.79 -17.55 12.68
CA SER A 119 -1.51 -18.01 12.12
C SER A 119 -1.66 -18.99 10.94
N ARG A 120 -2.86 -19.51 10.70
CA ARG A 120 -3.20 -20.44 9.59
C ARG A 120 -3.63 -19.71 8.32
N PHE A 121 -3.58 -18.38 8.31
CA PHE A 121 -3.81 -17.63 7.08
C PHE A 121 -2.78 -18.06 6.03
N PRO A 122 -3.21 -18.38 4.80
CA PRO A 122 -2.27 -18.86 3.79
C PRO A 122 -1.22 -17.81 3.47
N ASP A 123 0.00 -18.25 3.20
CA ASP A 123 1.07 -17.37 2.74
C ASP A 123 0.67 -16.71 1.43
N LEU A 124 0.81 -15.40 1.37
CA LEU A 124 0.56 -14.58 0.18
C LEU A 124 1.87 -14.19 -0.49
N SER A 125 1.74 -13.83 -1.77
CA SER A 125 2.72 -13.05 -2.52
C SER A 125 2.11 -11.72 -2.97
N LEU A 126 2.92 -10.81 -3.51
CA LEU A 126 2.40 -9.61 -4.15
C LEU A 126 1.61 -9.93 -5.44
N VAL A 127 1.91 -11.06 -6.09
CA VAL A 127 1.11 -11.56 -7.22
C VAL A 127 -0.33 -11.84 -6.79
N ASP A 128 -0.52 -12.47 -5.63
CA ASP A 128 -1.86 -12.74 -5.09
C ASP A 128 -2.64 -11.46 -4.78
N MET A 129 -1.93 -10.44 -4.24
CA MET A 129 -2.52 -9.14 -3.93
C MET A 129 -2.99 -8.42 -5.20
N VAL A 130 -2.15 -8.36 -6.24
CA VAL A 130 -2.51 -7.69 -7.49
C VAL A 130 -3.58 -8.48 -8.25
N ASN A 131 -3.60 -9.81 -8.15
CA ASN A 131 -4.67 -10.63 -8.73
C ASN A 131 -6.02 -10.40 -8.03
N ALA A 132 -6.04 -10.22 -6.70
CA ALA A 132 -7.25 -9.84 -5.98
C ALA A 132 -7.75 -8.45 -6.42
N GLN A 133 -6.83 -7.49 -6.58
CA GLN A 133 -7.14 -6.16 -7.10
C GLN A 133 -7.64 -6.22 -8.56
N ARG A 134 -7.06 -7.08 -9.40
CA ARG A 134 -7.53 -7.29 -10.77
C ARG A 134 -8.98 -7.77 -10.81
N LYS A 135 -9.35 -8.72 -9.94
CA LYS A 135 -10.74 -9.19 -9.82
C LYS A 135 -11.70 -8.10 -9.35
N LEU A 136 -11.27 -7.24 -8.44
CA LEU A 136 -12.04 -6.05 -8.06
C LEU A 136 -12.27 -5.12 -9.26
N LEU A 137 -11.22 -4.82 -10.02
CA LEU A 137 -11.32 -3.96 -11.21
C LEU A 137 -12.24 -4.54 -12.28
N GLU A 138 -12.19 -5.84 -12.49
CA GLU A 138 -13.12 -6.56 -13.40
C GLU A 138 -14.58 -6.44 -12.94
N TYR A 139 -14.83 -6.60 -11.63
CA TYR A 139 -16.15 -6.40 -11.04
C TYR A 139 -16.66 -4.97 -11.23
N LEU A 140 -15.80 -3.98 -11.08
CA LEU A 140 -16.13 -2.56 -11.27
C LEU A 140 -16.31 -2.19 -12.76
N GLY A 141 -15.98 -3.08 -13.70
CA GLY A 141 -16.06 -2.82 -15.14
C GLY A 141 -14.85 -2.07 -15.70
N VAL A 142 -13.77 -1.96 -14.94
CA VAL A 142 -12.51 -1.36 -15.43
C VAL A 142 -11.87 -2.29 -16.43
N ARG A 143 -11.58 -1.79 -17.63
CA ARG A 143 -10.99 -2.54 -18.73
C ARG A 143 -9.51 -2.25 -18.95
N HIS A 144 -9.03 -1.14 -18.39
CA HIS A 144 -7.64 -0.71 -18.51
C HIS A 144 -7.30 0.35 -17.45
N LEU A 145 -6.06 0.38 -17.01
CA LEU A 145 -5.55 1.38 -16.08
C LEU A 145 -4.67 2.40 -16.79
N VAL A 146 -4.99 3.68 -16.65
CA VAL A 146 -4.07 4.76 -17.01
C VAL A 146 -2.80 4.68 -16.17
N ALA A 147 -2.94 4.45 -14.86
CA ALA A 147 -1.79 4.29 -13.98
C ALA A 147 -2.10 3.42 -12.75
N VAL A 148 -1.04 2.79 -12.21
CA VAL A 148 -0.98 2.30 -10.83
C VAL A 148 -0.01 3.18 -10.06
N VAL A 149 -0.45 3.75 -8.94
CA VAL A 149 0.30 4.77 -8.19
C VAL A 149 0.35 4.41 -6.72
N GLY A 150 1.53 4.34 -6.10
CA GLY A 150 1.60 4.04 -4.67
C GLY A 150 2.95 4.26 -4.01
N PRO A 151 2.95 4.61 -2.70
CA PRO A 151 4.15 4.74 -1.89
C PRO A 151 4.54 3.42 -1.21
N SER A 152 5.85 3.24 -0.98
CA SER A 152 6.38 2.16 -0.15
C SER A 152 5.93 0.79 -0.64
N TYR A 153 5.26 0.01 0.18
CA TYR A 153 4.64 -1.25 -0.21
C TYR A 153 3.64 -1.08 -1.38
N GLY A 154 2.99 0.09 -1.49
CA GLY A 154 2.18 0.44 -2.65
C GLY A 154 3.00 0.55 -3.93
N GLY A 155 4.24 1.03 -3.84
CA GLY A 155 5.18 1.04 -4.96
C GLY A 155 5.61 -0.36 -5.39
N PHE A 156 5.77 -1.31 -4.44
CA PHE A 156 5.97 -2.72 -4.78
C PHE A 156 4.79 -3.29 -5.57
N GLN A 157 3.56 -2.97 -5.13
CA GLN A 157 2.35 -3.37 -5.86
C GLN A 157 2.33 -2.76 -7.27
N ALA A 158 2.75 -1.50 -7.44
CA ALA A 158 2.81 -0.85 -8.75
C ALA A 158 3.80 -1.58 -9.70
N PHE A 159 4.99 -1.94 -9.22
CA PHE A 159 5.91 -2.77 -9.99
C PHE A 159 5.35 -4.16 -10.28
N GLN A 160 4.72 -4.80 -9.29
CA GLN A 160 4.10 -6.13 -9.50
C GLN A 160 2.97 -6.08 -10.52
N TRP A 161 2.17 -5.01 -10.54
CA TRP A 161 1.15 -4.77 -11.57
C TRP A 161 1.77 -4.68 -12.96
N ALA A 162 2.83 -3.90 -13.12
CA ALA A 162 3.50 -3.73 -14.41
C ALA A 162 4.12 -5.03 -14.94
N VAL A 163 4.56 -5.93 -14.05
CA VAL A 163 5.12 -7.23 -14.42
C VAL A 163 4.01 -8.26 -14.68
N SER A 164 2.97 -8.31 -13.84
CA SER A 164 1.95 -9.36 -13.92
C SER A 164 0.85 -9.08 -14.93
N HIS A 165 0.57 -7.80 -15.21
CA HIS A 165 -0.52 -7.34 -16.08
C HIS A 165 -0.07 -6.20 -16.99
N SER A 166 1.06 -6.43 -17.69
CA SER A 166 1.73 -5.42 -18.51
C SER A 166 0.87 -4.82 -19.63
N ASP A 167 -0.08 -5.57 -20.16
CA ASP A 167 -1.04 -5.16 -21.19
C ASP A 167 -2.24 -4.37 -20.65
N PHE A 168 -2.36 -4.27 -19.32
CA PHE A 168 -3.51 -3.65 -18.65
C PHE A 168 -3.21 -2.27 -18.08
N VAL A 169 -1.97 -1.79 -18.14
CA VAL A 169 -1.55 -0.53 -17.51
C VAL A 169 -0.60 0.27 -18.39
N ASP A 170 -0.90 1.58 -18.60
CA ASP A 170 -0.06 2.46 -19.42
C ASP A 170 1.14 3.01 -18.66
N GLY A 171 1.00 3.23 -17.33
CA GLY A 171 2.08 3.75 -16.51
C GLY A 171 2.01 3.33 -15.05
N ILE A 172 3.17 3.34 -14.38
CA ILE A 172 3.24 3.19 -12.94
C ILE A 172 3.98 4.36 -12.30
N VAL A 173 3.57 4.71 -11.08
CA VAL A 173 4.25 5.69 -10.23
C VAL A 173 4.64 5.00 -8.94
N ALA A 174 5.90 4.62 -8.84
CA ALA A 174 6.46 3.89 -7.73
C ALA A 174 7.24 4.84 -6.83
N VAL A 175 6.74 5.09 -5.61
CA VAL A 175 7.23 6.13 -4.72
C VAL A 175 7.85 5.52 -3.47
N THR A 176 9.02 6.01 -3.05
CA THR A 176 9.74 5.56 -1.83
C THR A 176 9.78 4.04 -1.69
N CYS A 177 10.23 3.35 -2.72
CA CYS A 177 10.30 1.88 -2.80
C CYS A 177 11.51 1.41 -3.62
N ALA A 178 11.62 0.10 -3.86
CA ALA A 178 12.63 -0.51 -4.70
C ALA A 178 12.04 -1.67 -5.52
N LEU A 179 12.87 -2.34 -6.34
CA LEU A 179 12.49 -3.50 -7.14
C LEU A 179 12.40 -4.81 -6.34
N TYR A 180 12.77 -4.77 -5.08
CA TYR A 180 12.67 -5.83 -4.08
C TYR A 180 12.55 -5.17 -2.70
N CYS A 181 12.22 -5.91 -1.64
CA CYS A 181 12.13 -5.36 -0.28
C CYS A 181 13.42 -5.62 0.50
N PRO A 182 14.36 -4.66 0.56
CA PRO A 182 15.57 -4.83 1.34
C PRO A 182 15.25 -4.87 2.83
N GLY A 183 15.85 -5.83 3.56
CA GLY A 183 15.70 -5.92 5.02
C GLY A 183 14.34 -6.40 5.50
N ALA A 184 13.48 -6.95 4.62
CA ALA A 184 12.28 -7.64 5.04
C ALA A 184 12.65 -8.80 6.00
N ASN A 185 11.95 -8.88 7.14
CA ASN A 185 12.23 -9.87 8.19
C ASN A 185 10.96 -10.20 8.97
N ALA A 186 10.18 -11.13 8.44
CA ALA A 186 8.96 -11.61 9.09
C ALA A 186 9.26 -12.40 10.36
N ALA A 187 10.38 -13.15 10.40
CA ALA A 187 10.80 -13.87 11.57
C ALA A 187 11.06 -12.93 12.75
N GLY A 188 11.77 -11.81 12.54
CA GLY A 188 12.00 -10.82 13.57
C GLY A 188 10.73 -10.11 14.07
N ILE A 189 9.68 -9.99 13.23
CA ILE A 189 8.36 -9.54 13.67
C ILE A 189 7.72 -10.58 14.59
N VAL A 190 7.74 -11.85 14.20
CA VAL A 190 7.18 -12.96 15.00
C VAL A 190 7.90 -13.08 16.34
N GLU A 191 9.24 -12.95 16.37
CA GLU A 191 10.02 -12.96 17.61
C GLU A 191 9.58 -11.85 18.57
N GLN A 192 9.42 -10.62 18.08
CA GLN A 192 8.95 -9.49 18.89
C GLN A 192 7.50 -9.69 19.39
N LEU A 193 6.62 -10.25 18.56
CA LEU A 193 5.25 -10.59 18.98
C LEU A 193 5.23 -11.72 20.01
N ALA A 194 6.13 -12.69 19.90
CA ALA A 194 6.25 -13.83 20.82
C ALA A 194 6.71 -13.44 22.23
N GLU A 195 7.29 -12.24 22.41
CA GLU A 195 7.57 -11.68 23.75
C GLU A 195 6.28 -11.35 24.52
N ASP A 196 5.15 -11.20 23.82
CA ASP A 196 3.86 -10.94 24.45
C ASP A 196 3.18 -12.26 24.83
N PRO A 197 2.86 -12.48 26.13
CA PRO A 197 2.23 -13.75 26.57
C PRO A 197 0.86 -13.99 25.93
N ASN A 198 0.21 -12.97 25.40
CA ASN A 198 -1.09 -13.09 24.73
C ASN A 198 -0.99 -13.46 23.25
N TRP A 199 0.21 -13.49 22.65
CA TRP A 199 0.40 -13.75 21.22
C TRP A 199 -0.09 -15.14 20.78
N HIS A 200 0.15 -16.16 21.62
CA HIS A 200 -0.24 -17.55 21.36
C HIS A 200 0.10 -18.05 19.93
N GLY A 201 1.28 -17.65 19.40
CA GLY A 201 1.69 -18.03 18.04
C GLY A 201 0.81 -17.47 16.92
N GLY A 202 0.08 -16.38 17.17
CA GLY A 202 -0.86 -15.75 16.24
C GLY A 202 -2.34 -16.09 16.48
N ASP A 203 -2.64 -16.94 17.43
CA ASP A 203 -4.03 -17.31 17.79
C ASP A 203 -4.51 -16.50 19.03
N TYR A 204 -4.32 -15.19 19.01
CA TYR A 204 -4.61 -14.28 20.12
C TYR A 204 -6.02 -13.69 20.11
N TYR A 205 -6.83 -14.02 19.14
CA TYR A 205 -8.22 -13.52 19.05
C TYR A 205 -9.07 -14.07 20.21
N GLY A 206 -9.85 -13.19 20.85
CA GLY A 206 -10.64 -13.52 22.04
C GLY A 206 -9.85 -13.50 23.36
N THR A 207 -8.57 -13.11 23.33
CA THR A 207 -7.75 -12.85 24.53
C THR A 207 -7.68 -11.34 24.84
N ALA A 208 -6.78 -10.93 25.74
CA ALA A 208 -6.47 -9.50 25.99
C ALA A 208 -5.82 -8.81 24.79
N GLY A 209 -5.37 -9.60 23.78
CA GLY A 209 -4.71 -9.10 22.58
C GLY A 209 -3.25 -8.68 22.82
N VAL A 210 -2.61 -8.23 21.74
CA VAL A 210 -1.18 -7.84 21.71
C VAL A 210 -1.00 -6.33 21.46
N GLN A 211 -1.99 -5.52 21.82
CA GLN A 211 -2.01 -4.09 21.51
C GLN A 211 -0.78 -3.36 22.05
N ALA A 212 -0.36 -3.60 23.30
CA ALA A 212 0.80 -2.94 23.89
C ALA A 212 2.11 -3.25 23.14
N THR A 213 2.23 -4.46 22.61
CA THR A 213 3.38 -4.86 21.78
C THR A 213 3.33 -4.17 20.43
N LEU A 214 2.16 -4.10 19.78
CA LEU A 214 1.96 -3.34 18.55
C LEU A 214 2.28 -1.85 18.72
N GLU A 215 1.90 -1.23 19.85
CA GLU A 215 2.23 0.16 20.16
C GLU A 215 3.75 0.38 20.19
N ARG A 216 4.50 -0.47 20.91
CA ARG A 216 5.96 -0.39 20.97
C ARG A 216 6.60 -0.56 19.58
N MET A 217 6.12 -1.52 18.81
CA MET A 217 6.58 -1.75 17.43
C MET A 217 6.28 -0.54 16.54
N ARG A 218 5.10 0.05 16.70
CA ARG A 218 4.68 1.22 15.93
C ARG A 218 5.50 2.46 16.23
N VAL A 219 5.80 2.74 17.49
CA VAL A 219 6.71 3.85 17.88
C VAL A 219 8.04 3.73 17.12
N ARG A 220 8.62 2.53 17.10
CA ARG A 220 9.87 2.24 16.39
C ARG A 220 9.74 2.48 14.89
N THR A 221 8.67 1.98 14.29
CA THR A 221 8.38 2.15 12.87
C THR A 221 8.22 3.63 12.50
N LEU A 222 7.46 4.40 13.28
CA LEU A 222 7.27 5.83 13.04
C LEU A 222 8.60 6.60 13.08
N ARG A 223 9.48 6.26 14.02
CA ARG A 223 10.83 6.87 14.11
C ARG A 223 11.70 6.50 12.91
N ASN A 224 11.69 5.24 12.51
CA ASN A 224 12.41 4.80 11.31
C ASN A 224 11.91 5.49 10.03
N PHE A 225 10.65 5.89 9.99
CA PHE A 225 10.06 6.65 8.89
C PHE A 225 10.41 8.14 8.93
N GLY A 226 10.96 8.66 10.05
CA GLY A 226 11.34 10.06 10.21
C GLY A 226 10.29 10.94 10.88
N ILE A 227 9.40 10.38 11.72
CA ILE A 227 8.31 11.11 12.40
C ILE A 227 8.84 12.27 13.25
N ASP A 228 10.04 12.14 13.84
CA ASP A 228 10.64 13.20 14.65
C ASP A 228 10.79 14.49 13.83
N SER A 229 11.23 14.41 12.57
CA SER A 229 11.31 15.57 11.66
C SER A 229 9.93 16.17 11.33
N VAL A 230 8.90 15.35 11.26
CA VAL A 230 7.52 15.78 10.99
C VAL A 230 6.95 16.56 12.16
N LEU A 231 7.27 16.15 13.37
CA LEU A 231 6.72 16.70 14.61
C LEU A 231 7.54 17.84 15.18
N ALA A 232 8.82 18.02 14.79
CA ALA A 232 9.78 18.92 15.39
C ALA A 232 9.29 20.36 15.57
N ASP A 233 8.63 20.92 14.55
CA ASP A 233 8.16 22.31 14.60
C ASP A 233 6.98 22.49 15.57
N ARG A 234 6.20 21.44 15.80
CA ARG A 234 5.00 21.47 16.62
C ARG A 234 5.24 21.00 18.05
N PHE A 235 6.22 20.14 18.26
CA PHE A 235 6.59 19.54 19.54
C PHE A 235 8.10 19.69 19.75
N PRO A 236 8.58 20.86 20.16
CA PRO A 236 10.02 21.16 20.21
C PRO A 236 10.75 20.45 21.36
N ASP A 237 10.06 20.07 22.43
CA ASP A 237 10.68 19.32 23.53
C ASP A 237 10.46 17.80 23.36
N GLN A 238 11.46 17.01 23.78
CA GLN A 238 11.48 15.56 23.59
C GLN A 238 10.30 14.88 24.29
N GLY A 239 9.90 15.34 25.47
CA GLY A 239 8.81 14.72 26.23
C GLY A 239 7.46 14.85 25.54
N SER A 240 7.13 16.04 25.01
CA SER A 240 5.89 16.26 24.26
C SER A 240 5.91 15.53 22.92
N MET A 241 7.08 15.46 22.26
CA MET A 241 7.23 14.68 21.01
C MET A 241 7.01 13.18 21.26
N ASP A 242 7.64 12.61 22.27
CA ASP A 242 7.50 11.21 22.65
C ASP A 242 6.03 10.86 22.99
N ALA A 243 5.36 11.75 23.75
CA ALA A 243 3.94 11.60 24.07
C ALA A 243 3.05 11.59 22.81
N GLN A 244 3.35 12.48 21.83
CA GLN A 244 2.61 12.52 20.59
C GLN A 244 2.86 11.28 19.73
N ILE A 245 4.10 10.79 19.64
CA ILE A 245 4.42 9.55 18.92
C ILE A 245 3.72 8.36 19.57
N ALA A 246 3.73 8.25 20.90
CA ALA A 246 3.02 7.22 21.63
C ALA A 246 1.50 7.27 21.37
N HIS A 247 0.91 8.48 21.37
CA HIS A 247 -0.51 8.67 21.04
C HIS A 247 -0.86 8.16 19.63
N LEU A 248 -0.06 8.50 18.62
CA LEU A 248 -0.24 8.02 17.25
C LEU A 248 -0.09 6.50 17.15
N ALA A 249 0.90 5.94 17.83
CA ALA A 249 1.14 4.50 17.86
C ALA A 249 -0.02 3.75 18.51
N SER A 250 -0.54 4.25 19.64
CA SER A 250 -1.67 3.66 20.34
C SER A 250 -2.96 3.73 19.50
N ALA A 251 -3.21 4.85 18.83
CA ALA A 251 -4.36 4.99 17.94
C ALA A 251 -4.33 3.95 16.81
N TRP A 252 -3.17 3.76 16.18
CA TRP A 252 -2.98 2.76 15.13
C TRP A 252 -3.09 1.33 15.66
N ALA A 253 -2.48 1.00 16.80
CA ALA A 253 -2.47 -0.35 17.35
C ALA A 253 -3.86 -0.87 17.75
N ARG A 254 -4.82 0.01 17.97
CA ARG A 254 -6.22 -0.36 18.20
C ARG A 254 -6.95 -0.87 16.97
N THR A 255 -6.45 -0.57 15.79
CA THR A 255 -7.11 -0.86 14.51
C THR A 255 -6.32 -1.84 13.63
N PHE A 256 -5.05 -2.11 13.96
CA PHE A 256 -4.20 -2.95 13.15
C PHE A 256 -4.05 -4.36 13.75
N ASP A 257 -4.15 -5.36 12.90
CA ASP A 257 -4.01 -6.78 13.25
C ASP A 257 -2.54 -7.23 13.20
N ALA A 258 -2.03 -7.87 14.26
CA ALA A 258 -0.65 -8.30 14.31
C ALA A 258 -0.32 -9.41 13.29
N ASN A 259 -1.29 -10.30 12.98
CA ASN A 259 -1.09 -11.27 11.91
C ASN A 259 -0.97 -10.60 10.54
N SER A 260 -1.68 -9.48 10.31
CA SER A 260 -1.52 -8.71 9.08
C SER A 260 -0.07 -8.22 8.89
N MET A 261 0.62 -7.78 9.97
CA MET A 261 2.05 -7.44 9.88
C MET A 261 2.88 -8.63 9.39
N VAL A 262 2.67 -9.80 9.95
CA VAL A 262 3.42 -11.02 9.60
C VAL A 262 3.11 -11.44 8.16
N ILE A 263 1.83 -11.49 7.78
CA ILE A 263 1.35 -11.88 6.44
C ILE A 263 1.98 -10.98 5.37
N LEU A 264 1.87 -9.67 5.54
CA LEU A 264 2.38 -8.70 4.58
C LEU A 264 3.92 -8.71 4.51
N MET A 265 4.61 -8.89 5.65
CA MET A 265 6.07 -8.97 5.67
C MET A 265 6.58 -10.24 4.98
N ARG A 266 5.93 -11.40 5.18
CA ARG A 266 6.24 -12.64 4.44
C ARG A 266 6.07 -12.47 2.93
N ALA A 267 5.05 -11.74 2.51
CA ALA A 267 4.86 -11.43 1.09
C ALA A 267 5.96 -10.49 0.56
N ALA A 268 6.38 -9.49 1.36
CA ALA A 268 7.48 -8.59 1.01
C ALA A 268 8.84 -9.29 0.92
N GLU A 269 9.12 -10.30 1.75
CA GLU A 269 10.34 -11.13 1.66
C GLU A 269 10.48 -11.85 0.33
N ARG A 270 9.35 -12.18 -0.31
CA ARG A 270 9.30 -12.88 -1.60
C ARG A 270 9.24 -11.93 -2.78
N PHE A 271 9.04 -10.64 -2.53
CA PHE A 271 8.93 -9.65 -3.60
C PHE A 271 10.29 -9.34 -4.20
N ASP A 272 10.46 -9.70 -5.46
CA ASP A 272 11.60 -9.33 -6.29
C ASP A 272 11.21 -9.37 -7.78
N VAL A 273 11.13 -8.22 -8.41
CA VAL A 273 10.76 -8.10 -9.83
C VAL A 273 11.97 -7.94 -10.77
N ARG A 274 13.18 -7.99 -10.26
CA ARG A 274 14.40 -7.71 -11.06
C ARG A 274 14.58 -8.64 -12.24
N ALA A 275 14.21 -9.90 -12.09
CA ALA A 275 14.30 -10.89 -13.18
C ALA A 275 13.21 -10.69 -14.25
N ASP A 276 12.16 -9.93 -13.95
CA ASP A 276 10.98 -9.80 -14.78
C ASP A 276 10.81 -8.40 -15.41
N LEU A 277 11.76 -7.52 -15.22
CA LEU A 277 11.68 -6.12 -15.70
C LEU A 277 11.41 -6.01 -17.21
N ALA A 278 11.93 -6.95 -18.01
CA ALA A 278 11.68 -6.99 -19.45
C ALA A 278 10.19 -7.19 -19.84
N LYS A 279 9.34 -7.62 -18.89
CA LYS A 279 7.90 -7.74 -19.10
C LYS A 279 7.16 -6.40 -19.01
N ILE A 280 7.81 -5.37 -18.43
CA ILE A 280 7.20 -4.06 -18.21
C ILE A 280 7.12 -3.29 -19.52
N THR A 281 5.91 -3.09 -20.03
CA THR A 281 5.62 -2.22 -21.18
C THR A 281 5.18 -0.83 -20.74
N ALA A 282 4.70 -0.71 -19.51
CA ALA A 282 4.27 0.53 -18.90
C ALA A 282 5.42 1.55 -18.77
N ARG A 283 5.10 2.84 -18.86
CA ARG A 283 6.04 3.90 -18.47
C ARG A 283 6.19 3.94 -16.95
N VAL A 284 7.35 4.29 -16.45
CA VAL A 284 7.65 4.32 -15.01
C VAL A 284 8.03 5.74 -14.59
N LEU A 285 7.33 6.28 -13.59
CA LEU A 285 7.80 7.39 -12.78
C LEU A 285 8.29 6.81 -11.44
N PHE A 286 9.61 6.84 -11.23
CA PHE A 286 10.25 6.39 -10.01
C PHE A 286 10.59 7.59 -9.13
N VAL A 287 10.10 7.59 -7.89
CA VAL A 287 10.20 8.77 -7.00
C VAL A 287 10.79 8.36 -5.66
N LEU A 288 11.86 9.03 -5.23
CA LEU A 288 12.43 8.86 -3.89
C LEU A 288 12.47 10.19 -3.13
N SER A 289 12.67 10.13 -1.82
CA SER A 289 12.87 11.30 -0.96
C SER A 289 14.33 11.42 -0.57
N SER A 290 14.86 12.65 -0.59
CA SER A 290 16.28 12.95 -0.30
C SER A 290 16.76 12.49 1.08
N THR A 291 15.84 12.32 2.05
CA THR A 291 16.17 11.94 3.42
C THR A 291 15.55 10.61 3.87
N ASP A 292 14.93 9.87 2.95
CA ASP A 292 14.38 8.54 3.27
C ASP A 292 15.53 7.56 3.56
N GLN A 293 15.53 6.99 4.76
CA GLN A 293 16.54 6.03 5.18
C GLN A 293 16.21 4.59 4.81
N MET A 294 14.93 4.29 4.54
CA MET A 294 14.51 2.96 4.10
C MET A 294 14.80 2.73 2.62
N PHE A 295 14.52 3.74 1.80
CA PHE A 295 14.77 3.74 0.37
C PHE A 295 15.53 5.01 -0.02
N PRO A 296 16.84 5.09 0.35
CA PRO A 296 17.63 6.30 0.14
C PRO A 296 17.85 6.56 -1.35
N PRO A 297 17.97 7.83 -1.76
CA PRO A 297 18.15 8.18 -3.18
C PRO A 297 19.39 7.56 -3.83
N THR A 298 20.34 7.10 -3.02
CA THR A 298 21.53 6.38 -3.51
C THR A 298 21.24 5.09 -4.26
N ILE A 299 20.03 4.52 -4.11
CA ILE A 299 19.62 3.33 -4.87
C ILE A 299 19.12 3.67 -6.29
N ALA A 300 18.75 4.93 -6.54
CA ALA A 300 18.14 5.34 -7.81
C ALA A 300 19.03 5.04 -9.05
N PRO A 301 20.35 5.32 -9.06
CA PRO A 301 21.16 5.07 -10.23
C PRO A 301 21.16 3.58 -10.64
N GLN A 302 21.22 2.67 -9.68
CA GLN A 302 21.17 1.24 -9.95
C GLN A 302 19.82 0.81 -10.52
N ILE A 303 18.72 1.23 -9.91
CA ILE A 303 17.35 0.90 -10.36
C ILE A 303 17.09 1.46 -11.75
N MET A 304 17.45 2.74 -11.98
CA MET A 304 17.26 3.37 -13.29
C MET A 304 18.10 2.72 -14.39
N ASN A 305 19.29 2.24 -14.08
CA ASN A 305 20.10 1.46 -15.03
C ASN A 305 19.43 0.12 -15.36
N GLN A 306 18.98 -0.63 -14.34
CA GLN A 306 18.27 -1.91 -14.54
C GLN A 306 17.02 -1.75 -15.43
N LEU A 307 16.22 -0.71 -15.18
CA LEU A 307 15.05 -0.40 -16.00
C LEU A 307 15.44 -0.06 -17.44
N ARG A 308 16.47 0.77 -17.63
CA ARG A 308 16.98 1.15 -18.97
C ARG A 308 17.52 -0.05 -19.73
N ASP A 309 18.32 -0.89 -19.08
CA ASP A 309 18.97 -2.04 -19.70
C ASP A 309 17.95 -3.10 -20.17
N THR A 310 16.77 -3.12 -19.56
CA THR A 310 15.63 -3.97 -19.96
C THR A 310 14.65 -3.27 -20.91
N GLY A 311 14.96 -2.04 -21.37
CA GLY A 311 14.15 -1.30 -22.34
C GLY A 311 12.96 -0.56 -21.73
N VAL A 312 12.81 -0.53 -20.41
CA VAL A 312 11.72 0.16 -19.73
C VAL A 312 11.89 1.68 -19.81
N ARG A 313 10.86 2.39 -20.23
CA ARG A 313 10.84 3.87 -20.30
C ARG A 313 10.57 4.44 -18.90
N ALA A 314 11.63 4.76 -18.18
CA ALA A 314 11.57 5.25 -16.81
C ALA A 314 12.10 6.66 -16.65
N ILE A 315 11.50 7.42 -15.73
CA ILE A 315 11.92 8.75 -15.32
C ILE A 315 12.08 8.74 -13.81
N TYR A 316 13.18 9.33 -13.33
CA TYR A 316 13.44 9.52 -11.91
C TYR A 316 13.07 10.93 -11.47
N HIS A 317 12.49 11.05 -10.27
CA HIS A 317 12.26 12.30 -9.59
C HIS A 317 12.64 12.16 -8.11
N GLU A 318 13.35 13.16 -7.57
CA GLU A 318 13.70 13.22 -6.15
C GLU A 318 12.92 14.33 -5.47
N ILE A 319 12.23 13.99 -4.38
CA ILE A 319 11.56 14.97 -3.51
C ILE A 319 12.60 15.50 -2.55
N ALA A 320 12.96 16.80 -2.67
CA ALA A 320 13.88 17.48 -1.77
C ALA A 320 13.18 17.78 -0.43
N SER A 321 13.15 16.80 0.47
CA SER A 321 12.37 16.85 1.71
C SER A 321 13.20 16.45 2.93
N ARG A 322 12.87 17.03 4.09
CA ARG A 322 13.40 16.63 5.40
C ARG A 322 12.57 15.54 6.10
N PHE A 323 11.45 15.13 5.51
CA PHE A 323 10.44 14.31 6.17
C PHE A 323 10.58 12.81 5.89
N GLY A 324 11.74 12.36 5.40
CA GLY A 324 12.06 10.94 5.24
C GLY A 324 11.02 10.19 4.41
N HIS A 325 10.52 9.10 4.95
CA HIS A 325 9.54 8.24 4.28
C HIS A 325 8.14 8.87 4.15
N PHE A 326 7.84 9.92 4.96
CA PHE A 326 6.58 10.67 4.89
C PHE A 326 6.54 11.72 3.76
N ALA A 327 7.66 12.00 3.13
CA ALA A 327 7.82 13.11 2.19
C ALA A 327 6.78 13.13 1.07
N SER A 328 6.41 11.97 0.53
CA SER A 328 5.48 11.90 -0.61
C SER A 328 4.10 12.46 -0.33
N GLY A 329 3.65 12.40 0.93
CA GLY A 329 2.39 12.98 1.37
C GLY A 329 2.58 14.40 1.93
N ILE A 330 3.55 14.59 2.83
CA ILE A 330 3.73 15.87 3.54
C ILE A 330 4.21 16.97 2.58
N ASP A 331 5.17 16.65 1.72
CA ASP A 331 5.70 17.56 0.70
C ASP A 331 5.05 17.30 -0.68
N ALA A 332 3.80 16.88 -0.71
CA ALA A 332 3.05 16.59 -1.92
C ALA A 332 3.18 17.71 -2.97
N ALA A 333 3.14 18.96 -2.55
CA ALA A 333 3.24 20.12 -3.42
C ALA A 333 4.56 20.17 -4.23
N GLN A 334 5.64 19.60 -3.73
CA GLN A 334 6.94 19.63 -4.41
C GLN A 334 6.99 18.74 -5.65
N TRP A 335 6.23 17.64 -5.66
CA TRP A 335 6.25 16.69 -6.76
C TRP A 335 4.91 16.55 -7.50
N ALA A 336 3.83 17.13 -6.96
CA ALA A 336 2.52 17.19 -7.59
C ALA A 336 2.54 17.62 -9.07
N PRO A 337 3.31 18.66 -9.48
CA PRO A 337 3.42 19.03 -10.88
C PRO A 337 4.04 17.92 -11.75
N ARG A 338 5.01 17.18 -11.21
CA ARG A 338 5.65 16.07 -11.93
C ARG A 338 4.70 14.88 -12.08
N LEU A 339 3.97 14.53 -11.01
CA LEU A 339 2.93 13.49 -11.05
C LEU A 339 1.87 13.83 -12.10
N LYS A 340 1.36 15.07 -12.05
CA LYS A 340 0.35 15.54 -13.01
C LYS A 340 0.85 15.44 -14.46
N ALA A 341 2.04 15.96 -14.73
CA ALA A 341 2.63 15.91 -16.06
C ALA A 341 2.79 14.47 -16.57
N PHE A 342 3.24 13.55 -15.72
CA PHE A 342 3.38 12.15 -16.07
C PHE A 342 2.03 11.50 -16.43
N ILE A 343 0.98 11.74 -15.63
CA ILE A 343 -0.36 11.20 -15.90
C ILE A 343 -0.94 11.82 -17.19
N ASP A 344 -0.75 13.11 -17.41
CA ASP A 344 -1.21 13.78 -18.63
C ASP A 344 -0.51 13.21 -19.88
N GLU A 345 0.79 12.91 -19.79
CA GLU A 345 1.54 12.27 -20.88
C GLU A 345 1.03 10.85 -21.22
N LEU A 346 0.49 10.09 -20.25
CA LEU A 346 -0.12 8.78 -20.49
C LEU A 346 -1.43 8.89 -21.27
N THR A 347 -2.20 9.95 -21.03
CA THR A 347 -3.52 10.16 -21.66
C THR A 347 -3.44 10.85 -23.02
N CYS A 348 -2.30 11.48 -23.36
CA CYS A 348 -2.11 12.16 -24.65
C CYS A 348 -1.56 11.24 -25.76
N GLN A 349 -1.23 9.99 -25.48
CA GLN A 349 -0.81 9.05 -26.52
C GLN A 349 -2.03 8.57 -27.30
N PRO A 350 -2.03 8.65 -28.66
CA PRO A 350 -3.08 8.02 -29.44
C PRO A 350 -3.06 6.53 -29.10
N THR A 351 -4.22 6.00 -28.71
CA THR A 351 -4.44 4.56 -28.60
C THR A 351 -4.00 3.92 -29.91
N SER A 352 -2.87 3.20 -29.91
CA SER A 352 -2.53 2.31 -31.01
C SER A 352 -3.67 1.31 -31.10
N GLN A 353 -4.57 1.50 -32.07
CA GLN A 353 -5.51 0.47 -32.43
C GLN A 353 -4.70 -0.75 -32.90
N PRO A 354 -4.95 -1.94 -32.40
CA PRO A 354 -4.49 -3.13 -33.09
C PRO A 354 -5.26 -3.23 -34.40
N ASP A 355 -4.53 -3.32 -35.51
CA ASP A 355 -5.05 -3.70 -36.83
C ASP A 355 -5.72 -5.08 -36.80
#